data_19f92fdce81e6798d12d48a725300de3
#
_entry.id   19f92fdce81e6798d12d48a725300de3
#
_cell.length_a   1.000
_cell.length_b   1.000
_cell.length_c   1.000
_cell.angle_alpha   90.00
_cell.angle_beta   90.00
_cell.angle_gamma   90.00
#
_symmetry.space_group_name_H-M   'P 1'
#
loop_
_entity.id
_entity.type
_entity.pdbx_description
1 polymer ?
#
loop_
_entity_poly.entity_id
_entity_poly.type
_entity_poly.pdbx_seq_one_letter_code
_entity_poly.pdbx_strand_id
1 'polypeptide(L)'
;MAEKGNHESIFQRNIQRAVEKGFISLSADDSKITYQYSRDYTTSFKKPEEKVRASYFAELVLDYEYPNKKIDFEVPVPRRKPEDRADIVIYEDTELKKPYLVVECKKDGITDAEFKQAIEQAFGNANSLRAKFAAVIAGTTKTVFDIAGFKPSERETNVISDVSVRYGKVPKYRFIKSDPARDLKKVSREELIRALEKSHDTVWQGGRLAPTTAFDEVSKLLFCKLKDEKGTKKGDTYKFQIGTHESAEEVYDRIDSIYQKAKKEDSEVFREDIRLDAKVVYNVVEHLQELAINKIDLDTKGVAFERFMQDFFKGKMGQFFTPRPIVEFAVKMLNPEKTDLVLDPACGSGGFLLNAMDLVKRFAEENYDEKEAWEHWHNFAMKN
;
A
#
# COMPACT_ATOMS: atom_id res chain seq x y z
N MET A 1 -4.73 6.29 -17.14
CA MET A 1 -3.59 7.09 -17.64
C MET A 1 -2.89 7.89 -16.53
N ALA A 2 -3.59 8.41 -15.53
CA ALA A 2 -2.98 9.17 -14.41
C ALA A 2 -2.05 8.33 -13.50
N GLU A 3 -2.33 7.04 -13.30
CA GLU A 3 -1.52 6.15 -12.44
C GLU A 3 -0.14 5.87 -13.02
N LYS A 4 -0.04 5.57 -14.31
CA LYS A 4 1.26 5.37 -14.97
C LYS A 4 2.13 6.63 -14.89
N GLY A 5 1.52 7.83 -14.90
CA GLY A 5 2.23 9.09 -14.75
C GLY A 5 2.81 9.30 -13.35
N ASN A 6 2.18 8.78 -12.29
CA ASN A 6 2.67 8.94 -10.91
C ASN A 6 3.83 7.97 -10.60
N HIS A 7 3.74 6.72 -11.04
CA HIS A 7 4.83 5.74 -10.88
C HIS A 7 6.04 6.13 -11.72
N GLU A 8 5.84 6.58 -12.95
CA GLU A 8 6.92 7.07 -13.80
C GLU A 8 7.64 8.28 -13.17
N SER A 9 6.91 9.18 -12.49
CA SER A 9 7.49 10.30 -11.75
C SER A 9 8.33 9.85 -10.55
N ILE A 10 7.96 8.76 -9.86
CA ILE A 10 8.75 8.18 -8.76
C ILE A 10 10.05 7.58 -9.28
N PHE A 11 9.98 6.79 -10.36
CA PHE A 11 11.17 6.19 -10.97
C PHE A 11 12.13 7.25 -11.47
N GLN A 12 11.63 8.25 -12.19
CA GLN A 12 12.43 9.37 -12.67
C GLN A 12 13.12 10.12 -11.54
N ARG A 13 12.40 10.42 -10.45
CA ARG A 13 12.96 11.09 -9.28
C ARG A 13 14.08 10.28 -8.63
N ASN A 14 13.88 8.96 -8.42
CA ASN A 14 14.89 8.10 -7.80
C ASN A 14 16.13 7.99 -8.69
N ILE A 15 15.93 7.78 -9.99
CA ILE A 15 17.01 7.71 -10.98
C ILE A 15 17.78 9.03 -11.02
N GLN A 16 17.07 10.17 -11.07
CA GLN A 16 17.70 11.50 -11.08
C GLN A 16 18.55 11.72 -9.83
N ARG A 17 18.08 11.36 -8.63
CA ARG A 17 18.86 11.40 -7.39
C ARG A 17 20.15 10.58 -7.49
N ALA A 18 20.07 9.39 -8.10
CA ALA A 18 21.24 8.53 -8.28
C ALA A 18 22.22 9.08 -9.35
N VAL A 19 21.70 9.74 -10.39
CA VAL A 19 22.53 10.44 -11.39
C VAL A 19 23.29 11.61 -10.74
N GLU A 20 22.60 12.45 -9.96
CA GLU A 20 23.19 13.59 -9.24
C GLU A 20 24.28 13.16 -8.25
N LYS A 21 24.17 11.95 -7.69
CA LYS A 21 25.17 11.37 -6.77
C LYS A 21 26.24 10.53 -7.47
N GLY A 22 26.18 10.38 -8.80
CA GLY A 22 27.17 9.66 -9.59
C GLY A 22 27.07 8.13 -9.49
N PHE A 23 25.94 7.57 -9.03
CA PHE A 23 25.71 6.13 -9.01
C PHE A 23 25.14 5.59 -10.33
N ILE A 24 24.52 6.46 -11.11
CA ILE A 24 23.96 6.16 -12.43
C ILE A 24 24.43 7.24 -13.40
N SER A 25 24.67 6.85 -14.66
CA SER A 25 24.81 7.79 -15.78
C SER A 25 23.92 7.35 -16.94
N LEU A 26 23.34 8.32 -17.63
CA LEU A 26 22.52 8.11 -18.83
C LEU A 26 23.27 8.59 -20.06
N SER A 27 23.09 7.91 -21.20
CA SER A 27 23.60 8.41 -22.48
C SER A 27 22.84 9.69 -22.91
N ALA A 28 23.44 10.50 -23.78
CA ALA A 28 22.86 11.75 -24.24
C ALA A 28 21.46 11.65 -24.90
N ASP A 29 21.14 10.45 -25.42
CA ASP A 29 19.86 10.11 -26.05
C ASP A 29 18.94 9.28 -25.15
N ASP A 30 19.27 9.14 -23.87
CA ASP A 30 18.59 8.30 -22.87
C ASP A 30 18.36 6.85 -23.33
N SER A 31 19.10 6.35 -24.28
CA SER A 31 18.94 4.98 -24.81
C SER A 31 19.67 3.94 -23.96
N LYS A 32 20.69 4.35 -23.20
CA LYS A 32 21.52 3.48 -22.36
C LYS A 32 21.66 4.04 -20.95
N ILE A 33 21.74 3.13 -20.00
CA ILE A 33 22.02 3.41 -18.59
C ILE A 33 23.30 2.69 -18.18
N THR A 34 24.15 3.36 -17.42
CA THR A 34 25.35 2.78 -16.81
C THR A 34 25.26 2.90 -15.30
N TYR A 35 25.39 1.78 -14.62
CA TYR A 35 25.42 1.70 -13.16
C TYR A 35 26.87 1.75 -12.69
N GLN A 36 27.17 2.63 -11.74
CA GLN A 36 28.46 2.78 -11.09
C GLN A 36 28.50 1.89 -9.84
N TYR A 37 29.13 0.71 -9.95
CA TYR A 37 29.22 -0.25 -8.85
C TYR A 37 30.63 -0.90 -8.77
N SER A 38 30.81 -2.18 -8.42
CA SER A 38 32.13 -2.84 -8.38
C SER A 38 32.83 -2.88 -9.75
N ARG A 39 32.04 -2.93 -10.83
CA ARG A 39 32.46 -2.87 -12.25
C ARG A 39 31.32 -2.25 -13.05
N ASP A 40 31.57 -1.23 -13.84
CA ASP A 40 30.51 -0.54 -14.56
C ASP A 40 29.70 -1.49 -15.43
N TYR A 41 28.36 -1.43 -15.29
CA TYR A 41 27.42 -2.20 -16.07
C TYR A 41 26.57 -1.28 -16.93
N THR A 42 26.65 -1.44 -18.25
CA THR A 42 25.89 -0.64 -19.20
C THR A 42 24.88 -1.51 -19.92
N THR A 43 23.64 -1.08 -19.96
CA THR A 43 22.54 -1.78 -20.64
C THR A 43 21.59 -0.81 -21.35
N SER A 44 20.61 -1.36 -22.08
CA SER A 44 19.58 -0.57 -22.75
C SER A 44 18.55 -0.05 -21.75
N PHE A 45 18.30 1.25 -21.74
CA PHE A 45 17.30 1.89 -20.87
C PHE A 45 15.89 1.93 -21.46
N LYS A 46 15.67 1.29 -22.61
CA LYS A 46 14.37 1.30 -23.30
C LYS A 46 13.35 0.32 -22.70
N LYS A 47 13.81 -0.69 -21.94
CA LYS A 47 12.94 -1.71 -21.35
C LYS A 47 12.23 -1.16 -20.10
N PRO A 48 10.91 -1.37 -19.94
CA PRO A 48 10.18 -0.93 -18.73
C PRO A 48 10.74 -1.52 -17.44
N GLU A 49 11.22 -2.77 -17.46
CA GLU A 49 11.84 -3.45 -16.32
C GLU A 49 13.12 -2.74 -15.87
N GLU A 50 13.89 -2.19 -16.81
CA GLU A 50 15.13 -1.48 -16.52
C GLU A 50 14.88 -0.19 -15.73
N LYS A 51 13.74 0.49 -15.96
CA LYS A 51 13.36 1.66 -15.16
C LYS A 51 13.08 1.28 -13.71
N VAL A 52 12.42 0.14 -13.47
CA VAL A 52 12.17 -0.38 -12.12
C VAL A 52 13.47 -0.78 -11.46
N ARG A 53 14.35 -1.50 -12.18
CA ARG A 53 15.69 -1.89 -11.70
C ARG A 53 16.52 -0.68 -11.30
N ALA A 54 16.56 0.35 -12.13
CA ALA A 54 17.31 1.57 -11.88
C ALA A 54 16.76 2.35 -10.68
N SER A 55 15.44 2.46 -10.55
CA SER A 55 14.82 3.09 -9.39
C SER A 55 15.13 2.34 -8.10
N TYR A 56 15.04 1.01 -8.11
CA TYR A 56 15.34 0.22 -6.91
C TYR A 56 16.81 0.20 -6.55
N PHE A 57 17.72 0.19 -7.54
CA PHE A 57 19.14 0.39 -7.28
C PHE A 57 19.42 1.73 -6.60
N ALA A 58 18.76 2.80 -7.06
CA ALA A 58 18.86 4.10 -6.40
C ALA A 58 18.40 4.06 -4.94
N GLU A 59 17.28 3.39 -4.64
CA GLU A 59 16.82 3.17 -3.26
C GLU A 59 17.87 2.40 -2.44
N LEU A 60 18.41 1.31 -2.98
CA LEU A 60 19.42 0.51 -2.28
C LEU A 60 20.64 1.31 -1.87
N VAL A 61 21.17 2.16 -2.77
CA VAL A 61 22.40 2.92 -2.49
C VAL A 61 22.17 4.22 -1.72
N LEU A 62 21.01 4.88 -1.92
CA LEU A 62 20.72 6.19 -1.33
C LEU A 62 19.91 6.11 -0.03
N ASP A 63 18.92 5.24 0.02
CA ASP A 63 17.96 5.19 1.13
C ASP A 63 18.30 4.04 2.10
N TYR A 64 18.74 2.88 1.59
CA TYR A 64 19.22 1.76 2.41
C TYR A 64 20.74 1.77 2.66
N GLU A 65 21.46 2.68 2.04
CA GLU A 65 22.89 2.88 2.20
C GLU A 65 23.76 1.61 1.96
N TYR A 66 23.28 0.73 1.09
CA TYR A 66 24.09 -0.42 0.67
C TYR A 66 25.31 0.05 -0.14
N PRO A 67 26.53 -0.39 0.21
CA PRO A 67 27.71 0.01 -0.55
C PRO A 67 27.61 -0.49 -1.99
N ASN A 68 27.68 0.40 -2.97
CA ASN A 68 27.60 0.06 -4.39
C ASN A 68 28.63 -1.01 -4.83
N LYS A 69 29.80 -1.07 -4.17
CA LYS A 69 30.82 -2.09 -4.40
C LYS A 69 30.43 -3.50 -3.98
N LYS A 70 29.34 -3.67 -3.25
CA LYS A 70 28.78 -4.97 -2.83
C LYS A 70 27.56 -5.39 -3.63
N ILE A 71 27.26 -4.69 -4.71
CA ILE A 71 26.15 -4.96 -5.60
C ILE A 71 26.70 -5.50 -6.92
N ASP A 72 26.03 -6.47 -7.54
CA ASP A 72 26.32 -6.97 -8.89
C ASP A 72 25.00 -7.14 -9.66
N PHE A 73 25.07 -7.06 -10.98
CA PHE A 73 23.95 -7.14 -11.90
C PHE A 73 24.06 -8.34 -12.83
N GLU A 74 22.90 -8.88 -13.26
CA GLU A 74 22.82 -9.98 -14.22
C GLU A 74 23.71 -11.16 -13.82
N VAL A 75 23.68 -11.52 -12.54
CA VAL A 75 24.52 -12.57 -11.97
C VAL A 75 24.04 -13.94 -12.46
N PRO A 76 24.91 -14.75 -13.13
CA PRO A 76 24.54 -16.09 -13.60
C PRO A 76 24.16 -16.99 -12.41
N VAL A 77 23.03 -17.68 -12.53
CA VAL A 77 22.55 -18.60 -11.49
C VAL A 77 23.03 -20.03 -11.81
N PRO A 78 23.85 -20.65 -10.97
CA PRO A 78 24.40 -21.97 -11.23
C PRO A 78 23.32 -23.05 -11.25
N ARG A 79 23.54 -24.07 -12.09
CA ARG A 79 22.71 -25.29 -12.21
C ARG A 79 21.29 -25.07 -12.72
N ARG A 80 20.98 -23.96 -13.38
CA ARG A 80 19.71 -23.74 -14.07
C ARG A 80 19.86 -23.96 -15.58
N LYS A 81 18.87 -24.64 -16.17
CA LYS A 81 18.73 -24.80 -17.63
C LYS A 81 17.28 -24.47 -18.01
N PRO A 82 17.04 -23.51 -18.93
CA PRO A 82 18.04 -22.63 -19.55
C PRO A 82 18.78 -21.77 -18.54
N GLU A 83 19.93 -21.17 -18.93
CA GLU A 83 20.72 -20.28 -18.08
C GLU A 83 19.84 -19.13 -17.56
N ASP A 84 19.77 -18.98 -16.24
CA ASP A 84 19.01 -17.94 -15.55
C ASP A 84 19.99 -16.92 -14.95
N ARG A 85 19.55 -15.67 -14.82
CA ARG A 85 20.33 -14.58 -14.24
C ARG A 85 19.50 -13.84 -13.22
N ALA A 86 20.11 -13.53 -12.09
CA ALA A 86 19.50 -12.67 -11.09
C ALA A 86 19.74 -11.21 -11.46
N ASP A 87 18.69 -10.40 -11.46
CA ASP A 87 18.74 -8.99 -11.89
C ASP A 87 19.72 -8.16 -11.06
N ILE A 88 19.62 -8.24 -9.73
CA ILE A 88 20.54 -7.60 -8.79
C ILE A 88 20.88 -8.60 -7.69
N VAL A 89 22.15 -8.71 -7.33
CA VAL A 89 22.62 -9.47 -6.17
C VAL A 89 23.44 -8.55 -5.26
N ILE A 90 23.10 -8.54 -3.99
CA ILE A 90 23.82 -7.83 -2.95
C ILE A 90 24.63 -8.84 -2.14
N TYR A 91 25.87 -8.50 -1.81
CA TYR A 91 26.81 -9.36 -1.11
C TYR A 91 27.17 -8.81 0.27
N GLU A 92 27.50 -9.67 1.21
CA GLU A 92 28.01 -9.29 2.53
C GLU A 92 29.45 -8.75 2.44
N ASP A 93 30.23 -9.23 1.47
CA ASP A 93 31.62 -8.90 1.25
C ASP A 93 31.86 -8.15 -0.07
N THR A 94 33.02 -7.49 -0.16
CA THR A 94 33.43 -6.74 -1.37
C THR A 94 34.06 -7.64 -2.43
N GLU A 95 34.32 -8.90 -2.11
CA GLU A 95 34.85 -9.90 -3.06
C GLU A 95 33.72 -10.58 -3.85
N LEU A 96 32.47 -10.23 -3.57
CA LEU A 96 31.25 -10.77 -4.20
C LEU A 96 31.15 -12.30 -4.09
N LYS A 97 31.50 -12.84 -2.92
CA LYS A 97 31.49 -14.30 -2.67
C LYS A 97 30.32 -14.76 -1.80
N LYS A 98 29.79 -13.88 -0.94
CA LYS A 98 28.74 -14.20 0.02
C LYS A 98 27.46 -13.47 -0.33
N PRO A 99 26.56 -14.05 -1.15
CA PRO A 99 25.29 -13.45 -1.49
C PRO A 99 24.43 -13.21 -0.24
N TYR A 100 23.86 -12.01 -0.14
CA TYR A 100 23.00 -11.60 0.97
C TYR A 100 21.55 -11.48 0.54
N LEU A 101 21.30 -10.77 -0.54
CA LEU A 101 19.96 -10.53 -1.09
C LEU A 101 19.98 -10.69 -2.61
N VAL A 102 19.04 -11.46 -3.12
CA VAL A 102 18.75 -11.57 -4.55
C VAL A 102 17.48 -10.81 -4.88
N VAL A 103 17.52 -9.96 -5.90
CA VAL A 103 16.39 -9.15 -6.34
C VAL A 103 16.00 -9.54 -7.75
N GLU A 104 14.72 -9.73 -7.96
CA GLU A 104 14.07 -9.91 -9.25
C GLU A 104 13.21 -8.67 -9.55
N CYS A 105 13.44 -8.03 -10.68
CA CYS A 105 12.73 -6.84 -11.11
C CYS A 105 11.75 -7.16 -12.24
N LYS A 106 10.54 -6.65 -12.16
CA LYS A 106 9.51 -6.77 -13.19
C LYS A 106 8.95 -5.39 -13.51
N LYS A 107 8.45 -5.23 -14.73
CA LYS A 107 7.76 -4.00 -15.15
C LYS A 107 6.57 -3.70 -14.23
N ASP A 108 6.17 -2.44 -14.19
CA ASP A 108 4.95 -2.03 -13.51
C ASP A 108 3.69 -2.63 -14.16
N GLY A 109 2.66 -2.92 -13.32
CA GLY A 109 1.36 -3.39 -13.78
C GLY A 109 1.33 -4.85 -14.27
N ILE A 110 2.21 -5.72 -13.78
CA ILE A 110 2.12 -7.16 -14.01
C ILE A 110 0.90 -7.77 -13.31
N THR A 111 0.41 -8.89 -13.83
CA THR A 111 -0.69 -9.65 -13.23
C THR A 111 -0.25 -10.38 -11.95
N ASP A 112 -1.22 -10.77 -11.11
CA ASP A 112 -0.95 -11.59 -9.91
C ASP A 112 -0.27 -12.92 -10.27
N ALA A 113 -0.57 -13.51 -11.43
CA ALA A 113 0.06 -14.74 -11.92
C ALA A 113 1.55 -14.51 -12.28
N GLU A 114 1.84 -13.41 -13.01
CA GLU A 114 3.21 -13.02 -13.32
C GLU A 114 4.00 -12.67 -12.06
N PHE A 115 3.35 -12.03 -11.07
CA PHE A 115 3.98 -11.73 -9.79
C PHE A 115 4.33 -12.99 -9.00
N LYS A 116 3.43 -14.00 -8.96
CA LYS A 116 3.72 -15.31 -8.36
C LYS A 116 4.89 -16.01 -9.05
N GLN A 117 4.93 -15.95 -10.38
CA GLN A 117 6.06 -16.51 -11.15
C GLN A 117 7.39 -15.80 -10.82
N ALA A 118 7.38 -14.48 -10.66
CA ALA A 118 8.55 -13.72 -10.25
C ALA A 118 9.03 -14.11 -8.84
N ILE A 119 8.10 -14.39 -7.90
CA ILE A 119 8.43 -14.93 -6.57
C ILE A 119 9.13 -16.30 -6.72
N GLU A 120 8.60 -17.21 -7.53
CA GLU A 120 9.22 -18.52 -7.79
C GLU A 120 10.64 -18.36 -8.34
N GLN A 121 10.82 -17.45 -9.26
CA GLN A 121 12.12 -17.15 -9.85
C GLN A 121 13.09 -16.59 -8.80
N ALA A 122 12.68 -15.58 -8.04
CA ALA A 122 13.50 -14.98 -6.98
C ALA A 122 13.93 -16.01 -5.91
N PHE A 123 13.00 -16.85 -5.43
CA PHE A 123 13.31 -17.93 -4.50
C PHE A 123 14.31 -18.93 -5.09
N GLY A 124 14.07 -19.38 -6.32
CA GLY A 124 14.95 -20.33 -6.97
C GLY A 124 16.36 -19.79 -7.16
N ASN A 125 16.48 -18.51 -7.55
CA ASN A 125 17.75 -17.82 -7.72
C ASN A 125 18.47 -17.63 -6.37
N ALA A 126 17.76 -17.18 -5.33
CA ALA A 126 18.31 -17.01 -4.01
C ALA A 126 18.80 -18.33 -3.39
N ASN A 127 18.03 -19.42 -3.51
CA ASN A 127 18.45 -20.74 -3.06
C ASN A 127 19.71 -21.25 -3.79
N SER A 128 19.74 -21.09 -5.13
CA SER A 128 20.86 -21.53 -5.96
C SER A 128 22.15 -20.76 -5.63
N LEU A 129 22.03 -19.47 -5.36
CA LEU A 129 23.12 -18.58 -4.95
C LEU A 129 23.42 -18.68 -3.45
N ARG A 130 22.59 -19.36 -2.66
CA ARG A 130 22.68 -19.43 -1.18
C ARG A 130 22.57 -18.04 -0.51
N ALA A 131 21.75 -17.17 -1.05
CA ALA A 131 21.45 -15.89 -0.43
C ALA A 131 20.55 -16.06 0.81
N LYS A 132 20.59 -15.10 1.72
CA LYS A 132 19.72 -15.08 2.91
C LYS A 132 18.32 -14.59 2.62
N PHE A 133 18.20 -13.66 1.70
CA PHE A 133 16.94 -13.00 1.35
C PHE A 133 16.70 -13.01 -0.15
N ALA A 134 15.42 -12.96 -0.52
CA ALA A 134 14.98 -12.68 -1.88
C ALA A 134 14.02 -11.50 -1.88
N ALA A 135 14.04 -10.69 -2.95
CA ALA A 135 13.07 -9.61 -3.16
C ALA A 135 12.50 -9.67 -4.57
N VAL A 136 11.23 -9.36 -4.70
CA VAL A 136 10.55 -9.11 -5.98
C VAL A 136 10.08 -7.67 -6.01
N ILE A 137 10.50 -6.96 -7.03
CA ILE A 137 10.15 -5.55 -7.26
C ILE A 137 9.38 -5.46 -8.57
N ALA A 138 8.09 -5.15 -8.49
CA ALA A 138 7.22 -4.98 -9.64
C ALA A 138 6.62 -3.57 -9.63
N GLY A 139 7.17 -2.70 -10.45
CA GLY A 139 6.81 -1.29 -10.39
C GLY A 139 7.13 -0.69 -9.02
N THR A 140 6.11 -0.24 -8.30
CA THR A 140 6.23 0.27 -6.92
C THR A 140 5.95 -0.78 -5.86
N THR A 141 5.50 -1.98 -6.25
CA THR A 141 5.27 -3.09 -5.34
C THR A 141 6.58 -3.79 -5.00
N LYS A 142 6.81 -3.99 -3.70
CA LYS A 142 8.03 -4.62 -3.18
C LYS A 142 7.64 -5.69 -2.16
N THR A 143 8.10 -6.91 -2.39
CA THR A 143 7.95 -8.01 -1.43
C THR A 143 9.31 -8.65 -1.18
N VAL A 144 9.66 -8.83 0.07
CA VAL A 144 10.95 -9.39 0.51
C VAL A 144 10.70 -10.64 1.34
N PHE A 145 11.58 -11.64 1.17
CA PHE A 145 11.44 -12.95 1.79
C PHE A 145 12.73 -13.36 2.51
N ASP A 146 12.59 -13.96 3.67
CA ASP A 146 13.67 -14.68 4.34
C ASP A 146 13.78 -16.10 3.73
N ILE A 147 14.93 -16.40 3.17
CA ILE A 147 15.19 -17.71 2.52
C ILE A 147 15.86 -18.67 3.51
N ALA A 148 16.64 -18.17 4.45
CA ALA A 148 17.47 -18.99 5.33
C ALA A 148 16.68 -19.62 6.49
N GLY A 149 15.62 -18.95 6.95
CA GLY A 149 14.87 -19.35 8.16
C GLY A 149 13.69 -20.27 7.92
N PHE A 150 13.20 -20.42 6.67
CA PHE A 150 11.92 -21.07 6.39
C PHE A 150 11.96 -22.01 5.19
N LYS A 151 11.05 -22.99 5.19
CA LYS A 151 10.90 -23.91 4.05
C LYS A 151 10.22 -23.20 2.87
N PRO A 152 10.57 -23.55 1.63
CA PRO A 152 9.92 -22.96 0.44
C PRO A 152 8.39 -23.13 0.39
N SER A 153 7.84 -24.12 1.09
CA SER A 153 6.39 -24.36 1.20
C SER A 153 5.66 -23.39 2.14
N GLU A 154 6.40 -22.64 2.96
CA GLU A 154 5.86 -21.73 3.99
C GLU A 154 6.02 -20.26 3.58
N ARG A 155 5.90 -19.98 2.28
CA ARG A 155 6.22 -18.67 1.70
C ARG A 155 5.45 -17.49 2.29
N GLU A 156 4.22 -17.71 2.72
CA GLU A 156 3.41 -16.67 3.35
C GLU A 156 4.01 -16.21 4.68
N THR A 157 4.67 -17.11 5.40
CA THR A 157 5.33 -16.81 6.67
C THR A 157 6.77 -16.30 6.50
N ASN A 158 7.34 -16.49 5.30
CA ASN A 158 8.69 -16.03 4.98
C ASN A 158 8.75 -14.54 4.63
N VAL A 159 7.61 -13.89 4.41
CA VAL A 159 7.58 -12.47 4.06
C VAL A 159 8.11 -11.64 5.22
N ILE A 160 9.07 -10.77 4.91
CA ILE A 160 9.60 -9.78 5.83
C ILE A 160 9.17 -8.37 5.43
N SER A 161 9.08 -7.48 6.39
CA SER A 161 8.53 -6.13 6.17
C SER A 161 9.36 -5.29 5.21
N ASP A 162 10.69 -5.41 5.25
CA ASP A 162 11.60 -4.74 4.32
C ASP A 162 13.03 -5.28 4.46
N VAL A 163 13.94 -4.91 3.55
CA VAL A 163 15.37 -5.17 3.69
C VAL A 163 15.96 -4.33 4.83
N SER A 164 17.00 -4.86 5.47
CA SER A 164 17.68 -4.13 6.54
C SER A 164 18.68 -3.12 5.98
N VAL A 165 18.76 -1.97 6.63
CA VAL A 165 19.77 -0.98 6.34
C VAL A 165 21.15 -1.50 6.76
N ARG A 166 22.13 -1.46 5.87
CA ARG A 166 23.54 -1.83 6.14
C ARG A 166 23.72 -3.21 6.78
N TYR A 167 22.95 -4.21 6.37
CA TYR A 167 23.00 -5.58 6.94
C TYR A 167 22.61 -5.65 8.43
N GLY A 168 21.88 -4.65 8.94
CA GLY A 168 21.33 -4.62 10.29
C GLY A 168 20.23 -5.68 10.52
N LYS A 169 19.52 -5.57 11.63
CA LYS A 169 18.35 -6.39 11.88
C LYS A 169 17.22 -6.00 10.91
N VAL A 170 16.55 -7.00 10.38
CA VAL A 170 15.33 -6.79 9.59
C VAL A 170 14.31 -5.99 10.43
N PRO A 171 13.73 -4.90 9.90
CA PRO A 171 12.76 -4.12 10.65
C PRO A 171 11.51 -4.96 10.92
N LYS A 172 10.96 -4.84 12.13
CA LYS A 172 9.72 -5.54 12.47
C LYS A 172 8.53 -5.01 11.65
N TYR A 173 8.49 -3.72 11.41
CA TYR A 173 7.42 -3.05 10.67
C TYR A 173 7.99 -2.21 9.54
N ARG A 174 7.31 -2.24 8.37
CA ARG A 174 7.72 -1.52 7.17
C ARG A 174 7.24 -0.07 7.16
N PHE A 175 5.94 0.15 7.47
CA PHE A 175 5.32 1.44 7.26
C PHE A 175 5.45 2.35 8.49
N ILE A 176 6.01 3.55 8.24
CA ILE A 176 6.30 4.57 9.24
C ILE A 176 5.71 5.88 8.76
N LYS A 177 4.95 6.56 9.62
CA LYS A 177 4.26 7.80 9.27
C LYS A 177 5.23 8.94 8.98
N SER A 178 5.05 9.56 7.82
CA SER A 178 5.87 10.67 7.31
C SER A 178 7.34 10.31 7.02
N ASP A 179 7.66 9.02 6.94
CA ASP A 179 8.97 8.58 6.43
C ASP A 179 8.99 8.72 4.90
N PRO A 180 10.02 9.37 4.31
CA PRO A 180 10.05 9.64 2.86
C PRO A 180 9.97 8.40 1.97
N ALA A 181 10.52 7.26 2.44
CA ALA A 181 10.59 6.00 1.69
C ALA A 181 9.54 4.97 2.15
N ARG A 182 9.06 5.09 3.41
CA ARG A 182 8.27 4.04 4.07
C ARG A 182 6.91 4.51 4.58
N ASP A 183 6.42 5.68 4.17
CA ASP A 183 5.04 6.09 4.47
C ASP A 183 4.04 5.37 3.57
N LEU A 184 2.78 5.37 3.98
CA LEU A 184 1.67 4.83 3.20
C LEU A 184 1.53 5.56 1.86
N LYS A 185 1.15 4.82 0.83
CA LYS A 185 0.99 5.34 -0.53
C LYS A 185 -0.38 5.99 -0.70
N LYS A 186 -0.40 7.20 -1.26
CA LYS A 186 -1.64 7.79 -1.76
C LYS A 186 -2.07 7.00 -2.99
N VAL A 187 -3.31 6.53 -2.99
CA VAL A 187 -3.85 5.66 -4.03
C VAL A 187 -4.98 6.35 -4.78
N SER A 188 -5.21 5.90 -6.00
CA SER A 188 -6.34 6.33 -6.81
C SER A 188 -7.66 5.72 -6.30
N ARG A 189 -8.76 6.25 -6.83
CA ARG A 189 -10.09 5.70 -6.55
C ARG A 189 -10.20 4.24 -6.98
N GLU A 190 -9.69 3.91 -8.15
CA GLU A 190 -9.73 2.57 -8.74
C GLU A 190 -8.91 1.55 -7.94
N GLU A 191 -7.76 1.95 -7.40
CA GLU A 191 -6.97 1.11 -6.50
C GLU A 191 -7.70 0.86 -5.19
N LEU A 192 -8.32 1.89 -4.61
CA LEU A 192 -9.12 1.74 -3.40
C LEU A 192 -10.29 0.77 -3.62
N ILE A 193 -11.06 0.92 -4.72
CA ILE A 193 -12.16 0.03 -5.06
C ILE A 193 -11.67 -1.42 -5.15
N ARG A 194 -10.60 -1.68 -5.90
CA ARG A 194 -10.01 -3.02 -6.04
C ARG A 194 -9.58 -3.63 -4.71
N ALA A 195 -8.99 -2.82 -3.84
CA ALA A 195 -8.57 -3.29 -2.51
C ALA A 195 -9.76 -3.63 -1.62
N LEU A 196 -10.85 -2.85 -1.70
CA LEU A 196 -12.09 -3.12 -0.99
C LEU A 196 -12.78 -4.39 -1.52
N GLU A 197 -12.85 -4.57 -2.83
CA GLU A 197 -13.39 -5.76 -3.48
C GLU A 197 -12.59 -7.01 -3.06
N LYS A 198 -11.27 -6.98 -3.14
CA LYS A 198 -10.40 -8.08 -2.68
C LYS A 198 -10.61 -8.38 -1.20
N SER A 199 -10.74 -7.37 -0.37
CA SER A 199 -10.97 -7.53 1.07
C SER A 199 -12.30 -8.19 1.35
N HIS A 200 -13.36 -7.78 0.65
CA HIS A 200 -14.67 -8.38 0.76
C HIS A 200 -14.67 -9.85 0.30
N ASP A 201 -14.08 -10.13 -0.87
CA ASP A 201 -13.99 -11.49 -1.40
C ASP A 201 -13.23 -12.41 -0.44
N THR A 202 -12.16 -11.91 0.17
CA THR A 202 -11.40 -12.62 1.19
C THR A 202 -12.27 -12.97 2.40
N VAL A 203 -13.06 -12.02 2.90
CA VAL A 203 -13.97 -12.23 4.03
C VAL A 203 -15.11 -13.18 3.65
N TRP A 204 -15.70 -13.00 2.47
CA TRP A 204 -16.82 -13.82 2.02
C TRP A 204 -16.42 -15.27 1.78
N GLN A 205 -15.30 -15.51 1.10
CA GLN A 205 -14.80 -16.86 0.80
C GLN A 205 -14.22 -17.54 2.04
N GLY A 206 -13.50 -16.80 2.88
CA GLY A 206 -12.82 -17.32 4.07
C GLY A 206 -13.76 -17.56 5.25
N GLY A 207 -14.78 -16.72 5.43
CA GLY A 207 -15.69 -16.77 6.58
C GLY A 207 -17.00 -17.49 6.35
N ARG A 208 -17.32 -17.93 5.13
CA ARG A 208 -18.65 -18.46 4.75
C ARG A 208 -19.81 -17.58 5.21
N LEU A 209 -19.57 -16.27 5.28
CA LEU A 209 -20.51 -15.29 5.80
C LEU A 209 -21.50 -14.86 4.72
N ALA A 210 -22.69 -14.41 5.13
CA ALA A 210 -23.60 -13.74 4.20
C ALA A 210 -22.96 -12.44 3.69
N PRO A 211 -23.24 -11.99 2.45
CA PRO A 211 -22.62 -10.79 1.87
C PRO A 211 -22.73 -9.53 2.75
N THR A 212 -23.87 -9.37 3.43
CA THR A 212 -24.09 -8.25 4.37
C THR A 212 -23.20 -8.32 5.59
N THR A 213 -23.01 -9.52 6.15
CA THR A 213 -22.11 -9.74 7.29
C THR A 213 -20.66 -9.56 6.86
N ALA A 214 -20.28 -10.02 5.66
CA ALA A 214 -18.94 -9.80 5.12
C ALA A 214 -18.64 -8.30 4.96
N PHE A 215 -19.62 -7.53 4.48
CA PHE A 215 -19.49 -6.07 4.39
C PHE A 215 -19.28 -5.41 5.76
N ASP A 216 -20.08 -5.82 6.78
CA ASP A 216 -19.93 -5.31 8.14
C ASP A 216 -18.53 -5.59 8.70
N GLU A 217 -18.01 -6.81 8.53
CA GLU A 217 -16.68 -7.19 8.99
C GLU A 217 -15.58 -6.41 8.26
N VAL A 218 -15.67 -6.22 6.94
CA VAL A 218 -14.71 -5.36 6.20
C VAL A 218 -14.77 -3.92 6.71
N SER A 219 -15.98 -3.41 7.02
CA SER A 219 -16.15 -2.06 7.54
C SER A 219 -15.47 -1.87 8.90
N LYS A 220 -15.53 -2.88 9.80
CA LYS A 220 -14.80 -2.87 11.08
C LYS A 220 -13.27 -2.77 10.87
N LEU A 221 -12.72 -3.56 9.94
CA LEU A 221 -11.30 -3.53 9.63
C LEU A 221 -10.86 -2.20 8.98
N LEU A 222 -11.68 -1.65 8.07
CA LEU A 222 -11.44 -0.32 7.49
C LEU A 222 -11.44 0.78 8.55
N PHE A 223 -12.36 0.70 9.50
CA PHE A 223 -12.37 1.62 10.63
C PHE A 223 -11.06 1.54 11.44
N CYS A 224 -10.58 0.32 11.73
CA CYS A 224 -9.29 0.13 12.40
C CYS A 224 -8.15 0.78 11.60
N LYS A 225 -8.14 0.60 10.29
CA LYS A 225 -7.16 1.22 9.37
C LYS A 225 -7.20 2.75 9.45
N LEU A 226 -8.38 3.35 9.32
CA LEU A 226 -8.56 4.80 9.37
C LEU A 226 -8.16 5.38 10.73
N LYS A 227 -8.55 4.71 11.83
CA LYS A 227 -8.19 5.12 13.19
C LYS A 227 -6.70 5.06 13.44
N ASP A 228 -6.04 4.01 12.98
CA ASP A 228 -4.58 3.87 13.08
C ASP A 228 -3.85 4.95 12.26
N GLU A 229 -4.25 5.17 11.00
CA GLU A 229 -3.67 6.24 10.18
C GLU A 229 -3.79 7.62 10.83
N LYS A 230 -4.96 7.93 11.43
CA LYS A 230 -5.22 9.21 12.11
C LYS A 230 -4.44 9.32 13.41
N GLY A 231 -4.42 8.25 14.21
CA GLY A 231 -3.86 8.25 15.57
C GLY A 231 -2.34 8.08 15.66
N THR A 232 -1.68 7.53 14.63
CA THR A 232 -0.23 7.34 14.62
C THR A 232 0.49 8.68 14.50
N LYS A 233 1.53 8.90 15.31
CA LYS A 233 2.32 10.14 15.30
C LYS A 233 3.39 10.09 14.18
N LYS A 234 3.86 11.26 13.76
CA LYS A 234 4.96 11.37 12.80
C LYS A 234 6.21 10.67 13.33
N GLY A 235 6.80 9.79 12.54
CA GLY A 235 7.97 8.98 12.89
C GLY A 235 7.64 7.66 13.59
N ASP A 236 6.38 7.44 14.00
CA ASP A 236 5.95 6.17 14.58
C ASP A 236 5.51 5.17 13.51
N THR A 237 5.61 3.87 13.83
CA THR A 237 5.12 2.79 12.97
C THR A 237 3.61 2.69 13.05
N TYR A 238 2.97 2.48 11.90
CA TYR A 238 1.55 2.13 11.88
C TYR A 238 1.33 0.76 12.52
N LYS A 239 0.16 0.58 13.12
CA LYS A 239 -0.24 -0.71 13.71
C LYS A 239 -1.00 -1.58 12.70
N PHE A 240 -1.70 -0.96 11.76
CA PHE A 240 -2.43 -1.66 10.71
C PHE A 240 -1.49 -2.06 9.56
N GLN A 241 -0.64 -3.00 9.83
CA GLN A 241 0.30 -3.62 8.89
C GLN A 241 0.74 -4.99 9.40
N ILE A 242 1.34 -5.80 8.54
CA ILE A 242 1.92 -7.09 8.90
C ILE A 242 3.39 -6.88 9.25
N GLY A 243 3.79 -7.36 10.40
CA GLY A 243 5.19 -7.36 10.83
C GLY A 243 5.98 -8.53 10.27
N THR A 244 7.31 -8.41 10.29
CA THR A 244 8.24 -9.48 9.92
C THR A 244 8.03 -10.71 10.80
N HIS A 245 7.81 -11.85 10.19
CA HIS A 245 7.54 -13.16 10.85
C HIS A 245 6.35 -13.13 11.81
N GLU A 246 5.42 -12.26 11.63
CA GLU A 246 4.24 -12.13 12.47
C GLU A 246 3.17 -13.16 12.09
N SER A 247 2.67 -13.90 13.04
CA SER A 247 1.59 -14.87 12.80
C SER A 247 0.24 -14.18 12.56
N ALA A 248 -0.71 -14.90 11.99
CA ALA A 248 -2.05 -14.37 11.77
C ALA A 248 -2.73 -13.99 13.10
N GLU A 249 -2.49 -14.77 14.17
CA GLU A 249 -3.01 -14.52 15.50
C GLU A 249 -2.45 -13.23 16.09
N GLU A 250 -1.15 -12.98 15.98
CA GLU A 250 -0.52 -11.75 16.46
C GLU A 250 -1.04 -10.51 15.71
N VAL A 251 -1.25 -10.63 14.39
CA VAL A 251 -1.88 -9.56 13.60
C VAL A 251 -3.33 -9.32 14.07
N TYR A 252 -4.11 -10.41 14.25
CA TYR A 252 -5.48 -10.33 14.73
C TYR A 252 -5.55 -9.60 16.08
N ASP A 253 -4.78 -10.04 17.07
CA ASP A 253 -4.78 -9.45 18.42
C ASP A 253 -4.44 -7.95 18.39
N ARG A 254 -3.51 -7.56 17.54
CA ARG A 254 -3.15 -6.16 17.35
C ARG A 254 -4.27 -5.33 16.71
N ILE A 255 -4.91 -5.86 15.66
CA ILE A 255 -6.03 -5.19 14.99
C ILE A 255 -7.25 -5.12 15.91
N ASP A 256 -7.58 -6.22 16.61
CA ASP A 256 -8.64 -6.25 17.59
C ASP A 256 -8.40 -5.24 18.72
N SER A 257 -7.16 -5.07 19.15
CA SER A 257 -6.83 -4.06 20.17
C SER A 257 -7.18 -2.61 19.73
N ILE A 258 -7.09 -2.31 18.42
CA ILE A 258 -7.52 -1.01 17.89
C ILE A 258 -9.05 -0.92 17.93
N TYR A 259 -9.72 -2.00 17.53
CA TYR A 259 -11.18 -2.07 17.52
C TYR A 259 -11.78 -1.96 18.92
N GLN A 260 -11.26 -2.70 19.90
CA GLN A 260 -11.73 -2.68 21.28
C GLN A 260 -11.55 -1.30 21.95
N LYS A 261 -10.53 -0.54 21.57
CA LYS A 261 -10.39 0.85 22.03
C LYS A 261 -11.52 1.73 21.48
N ALA A 262 -11.84 1.58 20.19
CA ALA A 262 -12.93 2.31 19.59
C ALA A 262 -14.28 1.95 20.22
N LYS A 263 -14.51 0.66 20.48
CA LYS A 263 -15.71 0.15 21.13
C LYS A 263 -15.89 0.74 22.56
N LYS A 264 -14.81 0.98 23.29
CA LYS A 264 -14.85 1.65 24.60
C LYS A 264 -15.17 3.14 24.50
N GLU A 265 -14.71 3.80 23.42
CA GLU A 265 -14.96 5.22 23.18
C GLU A 265 -16.39 5.48 22.70
N ASP A 266 -16.96 4.56 21.89
CA ASP A 266 -18.29 4.68 21.31
C ASP A 266 -18.97 3.29 21.19
N SER A 267 -19.60 2.87 22.29
CA SER A 267 -20.29 1.57 22.36
C SER A 267 -21.63 1.55 21.62
N GLU A 268 -22.17 2.71 21.23
CA GLU A 268 -23.41 2.76 20.46
C GLU A 268 -23.17 2.43 19.00
N VAL A 269 -22.03 2.83 18.47
CA VAL A 269 -21.61 2.56 17.08
C VAL A 269 -20.97 1.17 16.96
N PHE A 270 -20.08 0.81 17.87
CA PHE A 270 -19.29 -0.43 17.83
C PHE A 270 -19.85 -1.46 18.81
N ARG A 271 -20.94 -2.14 18.42
CA ARG A 271 -21.66 -3.09 19.32
C ARG A 271 -21.08 -4.49 19.30
N GLU A 272 -20.72 -5.00 18.13
CA GLU A 272 -20.31 -6.38 17.93
C GLU A 272 -18.79 -6.50 17.76
N ASP A 273 -18.21 -7.59 18.23
CA ASP A 273 -16.78 -7.87 18.04
C ASP A 273 -16.48 -8.30 16.62
N ILE A 274 -15.20 -8.33 16.24
CA ILE A 274 -14.75 -8.88 14.97
C ILE A 274 -14.99 -10.39 15.01
N ARG A 275 -15.71 -10.92 14.01
CA ARG A 275 -16.12 -12.33 13.93
C ARG A 275 -15.32 -13.13 12.91
N LEU A 276 -14.20 -12.60 12.46
CA LEU A 276 -13.34 -13.22 11.46
C LEU A 276 -12.26 -14.08 12.10
N ASP A 277 -11.87 -15.16 11.42
CA ASP A 277 -10.70 -15.91 11.78
C ASP A 277 -9.43 -15.07 11.56
N ALA A 278 -8.40 -15.33 12.37
CA ALA A 278 -7.13 -14.60 12.33
C ALA A 278 -6.50 -14.57 10.91
N LYS A 279 -6.57 -15.69 10.18
CA LYS A 279 -6.06 -15.78 8.81
C LYS A 279 -6.80 -14.86 7.83
N VAL A 280 -8.10 -14.70 8.00
CA VAL A 280 -8.91 -13.80 7.17
C VAL A 280 -8.55 -12.34 7.46
N VAL A 281 -8.41 -11.98 8.74
CA VAL A 281 -7.95 -10.63 9.14
C VAL A 281 -6.56 -10.35 8.58
N TYR A 282 -5.63 -11.29 8.68
CA TYR A 282 -4.28 -11.17 8.11
C TYR A 282 -4.32 -10.83 6.61
N ASN A 283 -5.09 -11.59 5.82
CA ASN A 283 -5.20 -11.37 4.38
C ASN A 283 -5.85 -10.02 4.04
N VAL A 284 -6.85 -9.56 4.81
CA VAL A 284 -7.45 -8.22 4.62
C VAL A 284 -6.44 -7.12 4.97
N VAL A 285 -5.65 -7.29 6.04
CA VAL A 285 -4.58 -6.35 6.38
C VAL A 285 -3.55 -6.28 5.24
N GLU A 286 -3.18 -7.41 4.64
CA GLU A 286 -2.28 -7.46 3.49
C GLU A 286 -2.79 -6.62 2.31
N HIS A 287 -4.09 -6.67 2.00
CA HIS A 287 -4.69 -5.89 0.91
C HIS A 287 -4.73 -4.38 1.18
N LEU A 288 -4.82 -3.96 2.44
CA LEU A 288 -5.07 -2.58 2.83
C LEU A 288 -3.85 -1.87 3.43
N GLN A 289 -2.83 -2.59 3.91
CA GLN A 289 -1.76 -2.02 4.72
C GLN A 289 -0.98 -0.89 4.05
N GLU A 290 -0.75 -0.96 2.74
CA GLU A 290 0.01 0.05 1.99
C GLU A 290 -0.75 1.34 1.71
N LEU A 291 -2.08 1.30 1.77
CA LEU A 291 -2.94 2.37 1.30
C LEU A 291 -3.03 3.51 2.31
N ALA A 292 -2.85 4.75 1.88
CA ALA A 292 -3.09 5.96 2.68
C ALA A 292 -4.54 6.45 2.51
N ILE A 293 -5.51 5.76 3.14
CA ILE A 293 -6.93 6.04 2.94
C ILE A 293 -7.30 7.44 3.47
N ASN A 294 -6.72 7.89 4.57
CA ASN A 294 -6.99 9.23 5.11
C ASN A 294 -6.48 10.37 4.21
N LYS A 295 -5.47 10.12 3.37
CA LYS A 295 -4.93 11.11 2.41
C LYS A 295 -5.78 11.25 1.14
N ILE A 296 -6.81 10.41 0.95
CA ILE A 296 -7.76 10.50 -0.15
C ILE A 296 -8.84 11.51 0.26
N ASP A 297 -9.29 12.36 -0.67
CA ASP A 297 -10.38 13.31 -0.42
C ASP A 297 -11.71 12.59 -0.12
N LEU A 298 -12.61 13.29 0.57
CA LEU A 298 -13.88 12.71 1.03
C LEU A 298 -14.78 12.27 -0.13
N ASP A 299 -14.78 13.01 -1.23
CA ASP A 299 -15.60 12.68 -2.38
C ASP A 299 -15.12 11.39 -3.05
N THR A 300 -13.83 11.27 -3.31
CA THR A 300 -13.22 10.04 -3.85
C THR A 300 -13.47 8.83 -2.95
N LYS A 301 -13.35 8.98 -1.63
CA LYS A 301 -13.70 7.91 -0.67
C LYS A 301 -15.16 7.53 -0.81
N GLY A 302 -16.06 8.51 -0.76
CA GLY A 302 -17.49 8.27 -0.85
C GLY A 302 -17.89 7.55 -2.13
N VAL A 303 -17.35 7.98 -3.29
CA VAL A 303 -17.61 7.30 -4.58
C VAL A 303 -17.05 5.87 -4.58
N ALA A 304 -15.88 5.65 -4.01
CA ALA A 304 -15.29 4.31 -3.94
C ALA A 304 -16.14 3.38 -3.07
N PHE A 305 -16.59 3.85 -1.91
CA PHE A 305 -17.49 3.09 -1.03
C PHE A 305 -18.87 2.85 -1.64
N GLU A 306 -19.45 3.85 -2.27
CA GLU A 306 -20.74 3.73 -2.96
C GLU A 306 -20.66 2.69 -4.06
N ARG A 307 -19.63 2.71 -4.90
CA ARG A 307 -19.44 1.73 -5.97
C ARG A 307 -19.22 0.32 -5.40
N PHE A 308 -18.37 0.21 -4.38
CA PHE A 308 -18.17 -1.03 -3.65
C PHE A 308 -19.48 -1.59 -3.11
N MET A 309 -20.32 -0.78 -2.47
CA MET A 309 -21.63 -1.20 -2.00
C MET A 309 -22.58 -1.58 -3.14
N GLN A 310 -22.63 -0.80 -4.23
CA GLN A 310 -23.52 -1.09 -5.37
C GLN A 310 -23.22 -2.44 -6.00
N ASP A 311 -21.96 -2.83 -6.15
CA ASP A 311 -21.59 -4.09 -6.78
C ASP A 311 -21.96 -5.31 -5.91
N PHE A 312 -21.93 -5.18 -4.58
CA PHE A 312 -22.34 -6.25 -3.66
C PHE A 312 -23.84 -6.33 -3.41
N PHE A 313 -24.55 -5.22 -3.47
CA PHE A 313 -25.99 -5.17 -3.19
C PHE A 313 -26.86 -5.19 -4.45
N LYS A 314 -26.29 -5.21 -5.66
CA LYS A 314 -27.05 -5.37 -6.90
C LYS A 314 -27.92 -6.62 -6.87
N GLY A 315 -29.18 -6.41 -6.68
CA GLY A 315 -30.21 -7.43 -6.85
C GLY A 315 -30.69 -8.17 -5.60
N LYS A 316 -30.16 -7.93 -4.39
CA LYS A 316 -30.56 -8.68 -3.18
C LYS A 316 -31.25 -7.88 -2.07
N MET A 317 -31.12 -6.57 -2.01
CA MET A 317 -31.62 -5.79 -0.86
C MET A 317 -32.49 -4.58 -1.20
N GLY A 318 -32.76 -4.27 -2.46
CA GLY A 318 -33.67 -3.17 -2.82
C GLY A 318 -33.24 -1.77 -2.36
N GLN A 319 -32.01 -1.60 -1.87
CA GLN A 319 -31.49 -0.29 -1.54
C GLN A 319 -30.95 0.37 -2.80
N PHE A 320 -31.55 1.51 -3.16
CA PHE A 320 -31.08 2.35 -4.25
C PHE A 320 -30.50 3.63 -3.66
N PHE A 321 -29.26 3.94 -4.04
CA PHE A 321 -28.65 5.21 -3.71
C PHE A 321 -29.16 6.29 -4.67
N THR A 322 -29.45 7.48 -4.14
CA THR A 322 -29.75 8.63 -4.98
C THR A 322 -28.51 8.97 -5.80
N PRO A 323 -28.61 9.10 -7.15
CA PRO A 323 -27.48 9.44 -7.99
C PRO A 323 -26.79 10.72 -7.52
N ARG A 324 -25.47 10.72 -7.41
CA ARG A 324 -24.67 11.86 -6.91
C ARG A 324 -24.98 13.18 -7.57
N PRO A 325 -25.12 13.29 -8.91
CA PRO A 325 -25.46 14.56 -9.52
C PRO A 325 -26.79 15.16 -9.00
N ILE A 326 -27.75 14.30 -8.61
CA ILE A 326 -29.01 14.74 -8.01
C ILE A 326 -28.79 15.24 -6.58
N VAL A 327 -27.98 14.48 -5.80
CA VAL A 327 -27.61 14.88 -4.42
C VAL A 327 -26.90 16.23 -4.43
N GLU A 328 -25.86 16.36 -5.27
CA GLU A 328 -25.09 17.61 -5.41
C GLU A 328 -25.97 18.79 -5.85
N PHE A 329 -26.86 18.56 -6.82
CA PHE A 329 -27.80 19.59 -7.27
C PHE A 329 -28.70 20.03 -6.12
N ALA A 330 -29.32 19.10 -5.39
CA ALA A 330 -30.21 19.41 -4.30
C ALA A 330 -29.49 20.17 -3.17
N VAL A 331 -28.29 19.71 -2.77
CA VAL A 331 -27.50 20.36 -1.72
C VAL A 331 -27.04 21.76 -2.16
N LYS A 332 -26.60 21.94 -3.41
CA LYS A 332 -26.27 23.28 -3.95
C LYS A 332 -27.47 24.22 -4.01
N MET A 333 -28.66 23.70 -4.30
CA MET A 333 -29.88 24.50 -4.29
C MET A 333 -30.30 24.94 -2.89
N LEU A 334 -30.08 24.08 -1.88
CA LEU A 334 -30.36 24.41 -0.47
C LEU A 334 -29.29 25.35 0.11
N ASN A 335 -28.05 25.23 -0.38
CA ASN A 335 -26.89 26.03 0.00
C ASN A 335 -26.74 26.18 1.54
N PRO A 336 -26.62 25.07 2.29
CA PRO A 336 -26.56 25.14 3.75
C PRO A 336 -25.34 25.91 4.24
N GLU A 337 -25.55 26.76 5.27
CA GLU A 337 -24.54 27.54 5.94
C GLU A 337 -24.13 26.86 7.27
N LYS A 338 -23.02 27.31 7.88
CA LYS A 338 -22.46 26.72 9.11
C LYS A 338 -23.42 26.67 10.31
N THR A 339 -24.42 27.52 10.31
CA THR A 339 -25.42 27.64 11.40
C THR A 339 -26.66 26.79 11.19
N ASP A 340 -26.85 26.28 9.97
CA ASP A 340 -28.04 25.53 9.62
C ASP A 340 -28.04 24.15 10.26
N LEU A 341 -29.25 23.63 10.48
CA LEU A 341 -29.51 22.23 10.84
C LEU A 341 -30.05 21.52 9.60
N VAL A 342 -29.38 20.49 9.19
CA VAL A 342 -29.74 19.67 8.04
C VAL A 342 -30.27 18.33 8.57
N LEU A 343 -31.51 18.00 8.24
CA LEU A 343 -32.12 16.73 8.59
C LEU A 343 -32.37 15.90 7.34
N ASP A 344 -31.84 14.70 7.33
CA ASP A 344 -32.19 13.65 6.35
C ASP A 344 -32.88 12.49 7.07
N PRO A 345 -34.24 12.44 7.04
CA PRO A 345 -35.02 11.44 7.80
C PRO A 345 -34.90 10.02 7.24
N ALA A 346 -34.28 9.85 6.08
CA ALA A 346 -34.06 8.57 5.41
C ALA A 346 -32.65 8.47 4.85
N CYS A 347 -31.65 8.88 5.63
CA CYS A 347 -30.29 9.19 5.21
C CYS A 347 -29.55 8.05 4.49
N GLY A 348 -29.93 6.79 4.71
CA GLY A 348 -29.21 5.64 4.15
C GLY A 348 -27.73 5.70 4.55
N SER A 349 -26.84 5.81 3.55
CA SER A 349 -25.39 6.00 3.77
C SER A 349 -24.98 7.45 4.06
N GLY A 350 -25.92 8.35 4.23
CA GLY A 350 -25.66 9.76 4.53
C GLY A 350 -25.29 10.60 3.31
N GLY A 351 -25.67 10.20 2.10
CA GLY A 351 -25.26 10.87 0.87
C GLY A 351 -25.54 12.37 0.84
N PHE A 352 -26.74 12.80 1.24
CA PHE A 352 -27.08 14.23 1.33
C PHE A 352 -26.33 14.95 2.45
N LEU A 353 -26.23 14.35 3.63
CA LEU A 353 -25.51 14.93 4.77
C LEU A 353 -24.01 15.11 4.48
N LEU A 354 -23.38 14.10 3.88
CA LEU A 354 -21.97 14.18 3.49
C LEU A 354 -21.70 15.27 2.45
N ASN A 355 -22.60 15.42 1.46
CA ASN A 355 -22.47 16.48 0.47
C ASN A 355 -22.72 17.88 1.06
N ALA A 356 -23.66 18.01 2.01
CA ALA A 356 -23.87 19.25 2.73
C ALA A 356 -22.63 19.64 3.55
N MET A 357 -22.05 18.69 4.28
CA MET A 357 -20.81 18.89 5.03
C MET A 357 -19.65 19.27 4.12
N ASP A 358 -19.49 18.62 2.97
CA ASP A 358 -18.43 18.91 2.01
C ASP A 358 -18.59 20.31 1.39
N LEU A 359 -19.81 20.77 1.10
CA LEU A 359 -20.08 22.11 0.64
C LEU A 359 -19.63 23.16 1.66
N VAL A 360 -20.04 23.00 2.92
CA VAL A 360 -19.68 23.93 4.00
C VAL A 360 -18.17 23.90 4.26
N LYS A 361 -17.54 22.74 4.17
CA LYS A 361 -16.09 22.58 4.31
C LYS A 361 -15.33 23.31 3.20
N ARG A 362 -15.70 23.11 1.94
CA ARG A 362 -15.05 23.80 0.81
C ARG A 362 -15.17 25.32 0.94
N PHE A 363 -16.36 25.80 1.28
CA PHE A 363 -16.56 27.23 1.54
C PHE A 363 -15.62 27.74 2.65
N ALA A 364 -15.47 26.99 3.73
CA ALA A 364 -14.59 27.36 4.81
C ALA A 364 -13.12 27.39 4.38
N GLU A 365 -12.65 26.37 3.67
CA GLU A 365 -11.27 26.29 3.17
C GLU A 365 -10.91 27.38 2.15
N GLU A 366 -11.90 27.88 1.39
CA GLU A 366 -11.72 28.97 0.43
C GLU A 366 -11.72 30.36 1.07
N ASN A 367 -12.34 30.54 2.23
CA ASN A 367 -12.61 31.87 2.80
C ASN A 367 -11.94 32.15 4.14
N TYR A 368 -11.37 31.14 4.82
CA TYR A 368 -10.77 31.26 6.16
C TYR A 368 -9.38 30.64 6.21
N ASP A 369 -8.61 31.00 7.25
CA ASP A 369 -7.36 30.30 7.54
C ASP A 369 -7.61 28.84 8.02
N GLU A 370 -6.58 28.02 8.07
CA GLU A 370 -6.69 26.58 8.37
C GLU A 370 -7.41 26.27 9.71
N LYS A 371 -7.18 27.08 10.73
CA LYS A 371 -7.79 26.90 12.05
C LYS A 371 -9.26 27.31 12.05
N GLU A 372 -9.56 28.50 11.51
CA GLU A 372 -10.92 29.02 11.39
C GLU A 372 -11.77 28.15 10.46
N ALA A 373 -11.20 27.69 9.35
CA ALA A 373 -11.86 26.77 8.42
C ALA A 373 -12.22 25.46 9.13
N TRP A 374 -11.30 24.90 9.92
CA TRP A 374 -11.57 23.67 10.68
C TRP A 374 -12.69 23.88 11.71
N GLU A 375 -12.66 24.95 12.49
CA GLU A 375 -13.72 25.28 13.45
C GLU A 375 -15.08 25.50 12.78
N HIS A 376 -15.07 26.13 11.62
CA HIS A 376 -16.27 26.43 10.85
C HIS A 376 -17.03 25.17 10.41
N TRP A 377 -16.37 24.28 9.68
CA TRP A 377 -17.03 23.08 9.17
C TRP A 377 -17.20 21.98 10.24
N HIS A 378 -16.29 21.91 11.22
CA HIS A 378 -16.39 20.96 12.31
C HIS A 378 -17.63 21.22 13.18
N ASN A 379 -17.90 22.49 13.51
CA ASN A 379 -19.10 22.86 14.23
C ASN A 379 -20.39 22.51 13.47
N PHE A 380 -20.39 22.64 12.14
CA PHE A 380 -21.49 22.18 11.30
C PHE A 380 -21.64 20.65 11.38
N ALA A 381 -20.57 19.92 11.18
CA ALA A 381 -20.57 18.45 11.17
C ALA A 381 -20.99 17.84 12.54
N MET A 382 -20.69 18.52 13.65
CA MET A 382 -21.07 18.05 14.99
C MET A 382 -22.53 18.31 15.35
N LYS A 383 -23.23 19.15 14.57
CA LYS A 383 -24.66 19.46 14.78
C LYS A 383 -25.58 18.64 13.89
N ASN A 384 -25.05 18.13 12.79
CA ASN A 384 -25.78 17.41 11.74
C ASN A 384 -25.27 15.98 11.57
#